data_3dd164014220a7dedd3854cbf2a2b241
#
_entry.id   3dd164014220a7dedd3854cbf2a2b241
#
_cell.length_a   1.000
_cell.length_b   1.000
_cell.length_c   1.000
_cell.angle_alpha   90.00
_cell.angle_beta   90.00
_cell.angle_gamma   90.00
#
_symmetry.space_group_name_H-M   'P 1'
#
loop_
_entity.id
_entity.type
_entity.pdbx_description
1 polymer ?
#
loop_
_entity_poly.entity_id
_entity_poly.type
_entity_poly.pdbx_seq_one_letter_code
_entity_poly.pdbx_strand_id
1 'polypeptide(L)'
;MKIRKAAVIGAGVMGAAIAAQLANAGIPVLLLDIVLPDKPDRNFLAKAGVERALKARPAAFMDNDRAKLIEVGNLEDDLKKLKDCDWILEAIIEKLDAKRDLWAKVEGVAKKTAIISSNSSGIPMHLQIEGRSEDFQRRFVGAHFFNPPRYLHLLEVIPTDKTDPEVVKTFSEFAENTLGKGVVVANDVPGFVANRIGVYGIVRAMQHMEKFGLTPAEVDQLTGPALGRASSATFRTADLSGLDIISHVATDLGAATPDDEDFTLTENFKNIVAKGILGDKSGSGFYKKTKDEKGKTKILNLNLQTGEYEDQGKVKVAAVEAVKGKPLAERVNALYTAEGKEGDFLRASMNDGFWYAAKMAGNVSNRLQDIDNALKWGFGWEQGPFESMDALGVQQVIKNLEADG
;
A
#
# COMPACT_ATOMS: atom_id res chain seq x y z
N MET A 1 11.25 -18.97 -17.79
CA MET A 1 11.64 -17.81 -18.64
C MET A 1 12.59 -16.90 -17.85
N LYS A 2 13.53 -16.17 -18.48
CA LYS A 2 14.42 -15.23 -17.76
C LYS A 2 14.08 -13.80 -18.16
N ILE A 3 13.77 -12.95 -17.19
CA ILE A 3 13.53 -11.50 -17.40
C ILE A 3 14.90 -10.80 -17.44
N ARG A 4 15.28 -10.25 -18.57
CA ARG A 4 16.57 -9.58 -18.81
C ARG A 4 16.41 -8.09 -19.09
N LYS A 5 15.26 -7.66 -19.60
CA LYS A 5 14.89 -6.26 -19.86
C LYS A 5 13.42 -6.08 -19.51
N ALA A 6 13.11 -5.00 -18.83
CA ALA A 6 11.73 -4.63 -18.48
C ALA A 6 11.34 -3.30 -19.12
N ALA A 7 10.03 -3.09 -19.31
CA ALA A 7 9.48 -1.78 -19.58
C ALA A 7 8.54 -1.38 -18.44
N VAL A 8 8.53 -0.10 -18.10
CA VAL A 8 7.56 0.52 -17.21
C VAL A 8 6.84 1.62 -17.99
N ILE A 9 5.51 1.54 -18.03
CA ILE A 9 4.66 2.51 -18.72
C ILE A 9 3.94 3.36 -17.68
N GLY A 10 4.18 4.66 -17.71
CA GLY A 10 3.81 5.64 -16.69
C GLY A 10 5.01 6.00 -15.83
N ALA A 11 5.48 7.24 -15.92
CA ALA A 11 6.61 7.77 -15.17
C ALA A 11 6.18 8.61 -13.95
N GLY A 12 4.98 8.32 -13.41
CA GLY A 12 4.48 8.88 -12.16
C GLY A 12 5.34 8.47 -10.96
N VAL A 13 4.80 8.69 -9.75
CA VAL A 13 5.51 8.35 -8.50
C VAL A 13 5.86 6.87 -8.45
N MET A 14 4.87 6.00 -8.70
CA MET A 14 5.09 4.55 -8.63
C MET A 14 5.94 4.04 -9.80
N GLY A 15 5.63 4.41 -11.04
CA GLY A 15 6.38 3.89 -12.19
C GLY A 15 7.85 4.27 -12.17
N ALA A 16 8.19 5.52 -11.81
CA ALA A 16 9.57 5.94 -11.67
C ALA A 16 10.31 5.21 -10.52
N ALA A 17 9.62 4.97 -9.40
CA ALA A 17 10.19 4.25 -8.27
C ALA A 17 10.36 2.74 -8.56
N ILE A 18 9.44 2.13 -9.30
CA ILE A 18 9.56 0.74 -9.77
C ILE A 18 10.70 0.61 -10.80
N ALA A 19 10.81 1.55 -11.74
CA ALA A 19 11.93 1.60 -12.67
C ALA A 19 13.29 1.70 -11.94
N ALA A 20 13.36 2.52 -10.88
CA ALA A 20 14.54 2.59 -10.02
C ALA A 20 14.83 1.26 -9.30
N GLN A 21 13.80 0.56 -8.78
CA GLN A 21 13.97 -0.74 -8.13
C GLN A 21 14.49 -1.81 -9.11
N LEU A 22 14.01 -1.82 -10.33
CA LEU A 22 14.52 -2.69 -11.40
C LEU A 22 15.99 -2.38 -11.74
N ALA A 23 16.31 -1.09 -11.89
CA ALA A 23 17.69 -0.65 -12.13
C ALA A 23 18.62 -1.00 -10.97
N ASN A 24 18.17 -0.90 -9.71
CA ASN A 24 18.91 -1.37 -8.54
C ASN A 24 19.27 -2.86 -8.63
N ALA A 25 18.37 -3.68 -9.15
CA ALA A 25 18.56 -5.10 -9.38
C ALA A 25 19.44 -5.41 -10.64
N GLY A 26 19.92 -4.37 -11.34
CA GLY A 26 20.74 -4.51 -12.54
C GLY A 26 19.94 -4.82 -13.82
N ILE A 27 18.64 -4.66 -13.81
CA ILE A 27 17.76 -4.87 -14.96
C ILE A 27 17.68 -3.60 -15.80
N PRO A 28 18.03 -3.61 -17.10
CA PRO A 28 17.77 -2.50 -18.02
C PRO A 28 16.26 -2.23 -18.13
N VAL A 29 15.87 -0.96 -18.06
CA VAL A 29 14.47 -0.51 -18.05
C VAL A 29 14.21 0.44 -19.20
N LEU A 30 13.13 0.23 -19.94
CA LEU A 30 12.53 1.21 -20.82
C LEU A 30 11.39 1.90 -20.06
N LEU A 31 11.57 3.18 -19.73
CA LEU A 31 10.53 3.98 -19.04
C LEU A 31 9.81 4.87 -20.06
N LEU A 32 8.52 4.61 -20.25
CA LEU A 32 7.66 5.33 -21.20
C LEU A 32 6.57 6.12 -20.49
N ASP A 33 6.22 7.28 -21.07
CA ASP A 33 5.04 8.04 -20.68
C ASP A 33 4.38 8.69 -21.91
N ILE A 34 3.28 9.38 -21.73
CA ILE A 34 2.61 10.15 -22.77
C ILE A 34 3.45 11.37 -23.20
N VAL A 35 3.22 11.85 -24.40
CA VAL A 35 3.74 13.15 -24.88
C VAL A 35 2.83 14.27 -24.39
N LEU A 36 3.42 15.32 -23.79
CA LEU A 36 2.69 16.53 -23.45
C LEU A 36 2.77 17.54 -24.61
N PRO A 37 1.61 18.00 -25.14
CA PRO A 37 1.58 18.89 -26.30
C PRO A 37 2.26 20.25 -26.07
N ASP A 38 2.29 20.72 -24.82
CA ASP A 38 2.85 22.00 -24.40
C ASP A 38 4.35 21.94 -24.06
N LYS A 39 4.97 20.77 -24.16
CA LYS A 39 6.40 20.58 -23.86
C LYS A 39 7.21 20.32 -25.13
N PRO A 40 8.33 21.07 -25.36
CA PRO A 40 9.20 20.83 -26.50
C PRO A 40 9.93 19.48 -26.45
N ASP A 41 10.24 18.99 -25.27
CA ASP A 41 10.83 17.67 -25.07
C ASP A 41 9.72 16.61 -24.99
N ARG A 42 9.63 15.78 -26.00
CA ARG A 42 8.61 14.72 -26.09
C ARG A 42 8.74 13.66 -24.98
N ASN A 43 9.93 13.52 -24.39
CA ASN A 43 10.22 12.59 -23.30
C ASN A 43 10.20 13.27 -21.91
N PHE A 44 9.61 14.47 -21.82
CA PHE A 44 9.63 15.30 -20.61
C PHE A 44 9.17 14.52 -19.36
N LEU A 45 8.04 13.82 -19.43
CA LEU A 45 7.49 13.08 -18.27
C LEU A 45 8.40 11.94 -17.79
N ALA A 46 8.92 11.15 -18.72
CA ALA A 46 9.83 10.07 -18.39
C ALA A 46 11.14 10.58 -17.75
N LYS A 47 11.73 11.67 -18.30
CA LYS A 47 12.89 12.35 -17.72
C LYS A 47 12.60 12.91 -16.34
N ALA A 48 11.48 13.62 -16.17
CA ALA A 48 11.06 14.17 -14.88
C ALA A 48 10.82 13.07 -13.84
N GLY A 49 10.34 11.90 -14.26
CA GLY A 49 10.21 10.71 -13.41
C GLY A 49 11.54 10.22 -12.86
N VAL A 50 12.55 10.07 -13.73
CA VAL A 50 13.90 9.66 -13.32
C VAL A 50 14.53 10.70 -12.39
N GLU A 51 14.42 12.01 -12.72
CA GLU A 51 14.93 13.09 -11.87
C GLU A 51 14.28 13.11 -10.49
N ARG A 52 12.97 12.87 -10.41
CA ARG A 52 12.25 12.74 -9.14
C ARG A 52 12.75 11.56 -8.34
N ALA A 53 12.97 10.39 -8.95
CA ALA A 53 13.52 9.22 -8.30
C ALA A 53 14.95 9.46 -7.78
N LEU A 54 15.79 10.20 -8.50
CA LEU A 54 17.14 10.58 -8.05
C LEU A 54 17.13 11.52 -6.82
N LYS A 55 16.10 12.37 -6.73
CA LYS A 55 15.94 13.34 -5.62
C LYS A 55 15.08 12.80 -4.46
N ALA A 56 14.51 11.59 -4.59
CA ALA A 56 13.57 11.03 -3.63
C ALA A 56 14.16 10.92 -2.22
N ARG A 57 13.31 11.12 -1.22
CA ARG A 57 13.59 10.89 0.18
C ARG A 57 12.43 10.10 0.80
N PRO A 58 12.67 8.86 1.25
CA PRO A 58 13.95 8.12 1.22
C PRO A 58 14.42 7.79 -0.21
N ALA A 59 15.73 7.54 -0.39
CA ALA A 59 16.37 7.39 -1.70
C ALA A 59 15.79 6.19 -2.50
N ALA A 60 15.34 6.42 -3.75
CA ALA A 60 14.83 5.35 -4.61
C ALA A 60 15.96 4.49 -5.20
N PHE A 61 17.11 5.08 -5.52
CA PHE A 61 18.28 4.37 -5.99
C PHE A 61 19.20 3.95 -4.84
N MET A 62 19.82 2.77 -4.94
CA MET A 62 20.91 2.33 -4.07
C MET A 62 22.20 3.09 -4.39
N ASP A 63 22.43 3.30 -5.70
CA ASP A 63 23.49 4.10 -6.27
C ASP A 63 22.90 4.89 -7.45
N ASN A 64 23.13 6.19 -7.49
CA ASN A 64 22.61 7.07 -8.55
C ASN A 64 23.09 6.65 -9.95
N ASP A 65 24.22 5.99 -10.08
CA ASP A 65 24.72 5.46 -11.36
C ASP A 65 23.79 4.38 -11.95
N ARG A 66 22.95 3.74 -11.13
CA ARG A 66 21.92 2.81 -11.60
C ARG A 66 20.89 3.45 -12.50
N ALA A 67 20.68 4.76 -12.38
CA ALA A 67 19.79 5.50 -13.29
C ALA A 67 20.21 5.39 -14.77
N LYS A 68 21.50 5.11 -15.06
CA LYS A 68 22.00 4.89 -16.42
C LYS A 68 21.41 3.63 -17.09
N LEU A 69 20.81 2.71 -16.33
CA LEU A 69 20.10 1.55 -16.84
C LEU A 69 18.68 1.87 -17.31
N ILE A 70 18.21 3.10 -17.08
CA ILE A 70 16.86 3.53 -17.49
C ILE A 70 16.94 4.31 -18.79
N GLU A 71 16.46 3.69 -19.86
CA GLU A 71 16.19 4.35 -21.15
C GLU A 71 14.84 5.05 -21.07
N VAL A 72 14.79 6.36 -21.29
CA VAL A 72 13.55 7.14 -21.29
C VAL A 72 12.99 7.30 -22.70
N GLY A 73 11.68 7.26 -22.85
CA GLY A 73 10.98 7.43 -24.11
C GLY A 73 9.52 7.82 -23.92
N ASN A 74 8.74 7.73 -25.00
CA ASN A 74 7.32 8.04 -24.98
C ASN A 74 6.50 7.01 -25.79
N LEU A 75 5.18 7.00 -25.54
CA LEU A 75 4.27 6.04 -26.15
C LEU A 75 4.02 6.25 -27.64
N GLU A 76 4.34 7.41 -28.20
CA GLU A 76 4.14 7.68 -29.64
C GLU A 76 5.34 7.20 -30.47
N ASP A 77 6.56 7.54 -30.04
CA ASP A 77 7.78 7.27 -30.80
C ASP A 77 8.39 5.90 -30.48
N ASP A 78 8.29 5.48 -29.21
CA ASP A 78 9.08 4.36 -28.66
C ASP A 78 8.27 3.10 -28.33
N LEU A 79 6.94 3.11 -28.51
CA LEU A 79 6.08 1.98 -28.18
C LEU A 79 6.58 0.65 -28.80
N LYS A 80 7.11 0.70 -30.03
CA LYS A 80 7.64 -0.48 -30.73
C LYS A 80 8.85 -1.13 -30.04
N LYS A 81 9.56 -0.42 -29.16
CA LYS A 81 10.67 -0.97 -28.36
C LYS A 81 10.20 -1.99 -27.31
N LEU A 82 8.90 -2.04 -26.99
CA LEU A 82 8.34 -3.06 -26.10
C LEU A 82 8.57 -4.50 -26.60
N LYS A 83 8.75 -4.70 -27.92
CA LYS A 83 9.09 -6.00 -28.51
C LYS A 83 10.38 -6.61 -27.96
N ASP A 84 11.27 -5.79 -27.36
CA ASP A 84 12.56 -6.22 -26.82
C ASP A 84 12.51 -6.48 -25.29
N CYS A 85 11.35 -6.24 -24.65
CA CYS A 85 11.17 -6.39 -23.22
C CYS A 85 10.59 -7.76 -22.85
N ASP A 86 11.11 -8.37 -21.79
CA ASP A 86 10.63 -9.65 -21.24
C ASP A 86 9.47 -9.46 -20.27
N TRP A 87 9.41 -8.28 -19.65
CA TRP A 87 8.34 -7.88 -18.74
C TRP A 87 7.92 -6.46 -19.04
N ILE A 88 6.62 -6.21 -19.13
CA ILE A 88 6.01 -4.90 -19.35
C ILE A 88 5.06 -4.62 -18.21
N LEU A 89 5.36 -3.59 -17.41
CA LEU A 89 4.55 -3.14 -16.28
C LEU A 89 3.89 -1.80 -16.58
N GLU A 90 2.60 -1.72 -16.34
CA GLU A 90 1.82 -0.48 -16.40
C GLU A 90 1.67 0.15 -15.01
N ALA A 91 1.88 1.45 -14.92
CA ALA A 91 1.68 2.29 -13.74
C ALA A 91 1.15 3.69 -14.14
N ILE A 92 0.13 3.72 -15.02
CA ILE A 92 -0.55 4.95 -15.45
C ILE A 92 -1.66 5.35 -14.48
N ILE A 93 -2.48 6.33 -14.85
CA ILE A 93 -3.63 6.77 -14.04
C ILE A 93 -4.62 5.62 -13.80
N GLU A 94 -5.28 5.64 -12.62
CA GLU A 94 -6.21 4.60 -12.19
C GLU A 94 -7.60 4.82 -12.83
N LYS A 95 -7.66 4.58 -14.17
CA LYS A 95 -8.88 4.68 -14.99
C LYS A 95 -8.95 3.49 -15.93
N LEU A 96 -10.03 2.71 -15.84
CA LEU A 96 -10.22 1.46 -16.57
C LEU A 96 -10.08 1.65 -18.10
N ASP A 97 -10.75 2.66 -18.66
CA ASP A 97 -10.71 2.90 -20.11
C ASP A 97 -9.29 3.22 -20.61
N ALA A 98 -8.54 4.06 -19.85
CA ALA A 98 -7.15 4.38 -20.20
C ALA A 98 -6.24 3.14 -20.18
N LYS A 99 -6.47 2.21 -19.24
CA LYS A 99 -5.73 0.96 -19.17
C LYS A 99 -6.10 0.01 -20.32
N ARG A 100 -7.39 -0.12 -20.64
CA ARG A 100 -7.87 -0.92 -21.80
C ARG A 100 -7.30 -0.41 -23.12
N ASP A 101 -7.29 0.90 -23.33
CA ASP A 101 -6.70 1.54 -24.52
C ASP A 101 -5.19 1.28 -24.62
N LEU A 102 -4.49 1.36 -23.49
CA LEU A 102 -3.08 1.04 -23.44
C LEU A 102 -2.82 -0.44 -23.79
N TRP A 103 -3.60 -1.36 -23.20
CA TRP A 103 -3.42 -2.79 -23.44
C TRP A 103 -3.69 -3.16 -24.89
N ALA A 104 -4.62 -2.49 -25.59
CA ALA A 104 -4.82 -2.66 -27.02
C ALA A 104 -3.56 -2.33 -27.85
N LYS A 105 -2.85 -1.26 -27.47
CA LYS A 105 -1.59 -0.85 -28.12
C LYS A 105 -0.44 -1.79 -27.78
N VAL A 106 -0.32 -2.18 -26.50
CA VAL A 106 0.74 -3.10 -26.03
C VAL A 106 0.61 -4.47 -26.68
N GLU A 107 -0.60 -5.00 -26.79
CA GLU A 107 -0.85 -6.29 -27.43
C GLU A 107 -0.32 -6.36 -28.86
N GLY A 108 -0.44 -5.25 -29.61
CA GLY A 108 0.02 -5.16 -30.99
C GLY A 108 1.55 -5.17 -31.18
N VAL A 109 2.32 -4.90 -30.12
CA VAL A 109 3.78 -4.72 -30.21
C VAL A 109 4.59 -5.60 -29.28
N ALA A 110 4.03 -6.04 -28.16
CA ALA A 110 4.73 -6.87 -27.18
C ALA A 110 5.07 -8.24 -27.76
N LYS A 111 6.25 -8.75 -27.45
CA LYS A 111 6.61 -10.12 -27.88
C LYS A 111 5.72 -11.15 -27.17
N LYS A 112 5.43 -12.25 -27.86
CA LYS A 112 4.53 -13.32 -27.40
C LYS A 112 4.97 -14.03 -26.10
N THR A 113 6.22 -13.87 -25.71
CA THR A 113 6.77 -14.44 -24.47
C THR A 113 6.85 -13.42 -23.32
N ALA A 114 6.52 -12.14 -23.54
CA ALA A 114 6.60 -11.14 -22.49
C ALA A 114 5.51 -11.36 -21.43
N ILE A 115 5.87 -11.23 -20.16
CA ILE A 115 4.90 -11.10 -19.08
C ILE A 115 4.35 -9.67 -19.11
N ILE A 116 3.06 -9.53 -18.95
CA ILE A 116 2.35 -8.24 -18.92
C ILE A 116 1.76 -8.04 -17.54
N SER A 117 1.93 -6.85 -16.96
CA SER A 117 1.47 -6.58 -15.61
C SER A 117 0.90 -5.18 -15.44
N SER A 118 -0.07 -5.04 -14.55
CA SER A 118 -0.55 -3.76 -14.05
C SER A 118 -0.17 -3.57 -12.59
N ASN A 119 0.21 -2.34 -12.22
CA ASN A 119 0.42 -1.94 -10.83
C ASN A 119 -0.84 -1.31 -10.21
N SER A 120 -2.00 -1.52 -10.82
CA SER A 120 -3.28 -1.03 -10.28
C SER A 120 -3.49 -1.48 -8.85
N SER A 121 -4.03 -0.60 -8.01
CA SER A 121 -4.32 -0.87 -6.60
C SER A 121 -5.81 -1.09 -6.31
N GLY A 122 -6.70 -0.68 -7.22
CA GLY A 122 -8.15 -0.72 -7.00
C GLY A 122 -8.93 -1.37 -8.14
N ILE A 123 -8.46 -1.26 -9.40
CA ILE A 123 -9.18 -1.83 -10.55
C ILE A 123 -8.87 -3.32 -10.67
N PRO A 124 -9.87 -4.21 -10.61
CA PRO A 124 -9.68 -5.65 -10.81
C PRO A 124 -8.92 -5.97 -12.11
N MET A 125 -8.04 -6.94 -12.06
CA MET A 125 -7.14 -7.29 -13.16
C MET A 125 -7.90 -7.82 -14.38
N HIS A 126 -8.91 -8.67 -14.15
CA HIS A 126 -9.74 -9.24 -15.24
C HIS A 126 -10.47 -8.16 -16.05
N LEU A 127 -10.96 -7.09 -15.40
CA LEU A 127 -11.65 -6.00 -16.09
C LEU A 127 -10.74 -5.22 -17.05
N GLN A 128 -9.46 -5.12 -16.71
CA GLN A 128 -8.49 -4.37 -17.54
C GLN A 128 -8.19 -5.05 -18.88
N ILE A 129 -8.27 -6.38 -18.91
CA ILE A 129 -7.90 -7.20 -20.07
C ILE A 129 -9.09 -7.77 -20.83
N GLU A 130 -10.29 -7.37 -20.46
CA GLU A 130 -11.50 -7.76 -21.19
C GLU A 130 -11.39 -7.39 -22.67
N GLY A 131 -11.75 -8.33 -23.55
CA GLY A 131 -11.64 -8.17 -24.99
C GLY A 131 -10.22 -8.31 -25.57
N ARG A 132 -9.20 -8.59 -24.76
CA ARG A 132 -7.85 -8.96 -25.28
C ARG A 132 -7.84 -10.42 -25.74
N SER A 133 -6.86 -10.76 -26.59
CA SER A 133 -6.70 -12.14 -27.07
C SER A 133 -6.40 -13.09 -25.90
N GLU A 134 -6.74 -14.36 -26.08
CA GLU A 134 -6.45 -15.40 -25.07
C GLU A 134 -4.94 -15.47 -24.76
N ASP A 135 -4.08 -15.35 -25.77
CA ASP A 135 -2.62 -15.31 -25.59
C ASP A 135 -2.18 -14.14 -24.72
N PHE A 136 -2.78 -12.96 -24.87
CA PHE A 136 -2.49 -11.81 -24.01
C PHE A 136 -2.95 -12.05 -22.58
N GLN A 137 -4.19 -12.53 -22.41
CA GLN A 137 -4.77 -12.79 -21.09
C GLN A 137 -3.97 -13.84 -20.31
N ARG A 138 -3.48 -14.89 -20.97
CA ARG A 138 -2.66 -15.93 -20.34
C ARG A 138 -1.31 -15.43 -19.82
N ARG A 139 -0.79 -14.34 -20.37
CA ARG A 139 0.48 -13.73 -19.96
C ARG A 139 0.33 -12.53 -19.03
N PHE A 140 -0.91 -12.16 -18.70
CA PHE A 140 -1.20 -11.03 -17.86
C PHE A 140 -1.31 -11.43 -16.39
N VAL A 141 -0.70 -10.61 -15.50
CA VAL A 141 -0.74 -10.78 -14.05
C VAL A 141 -0.63 -9.42 -13.38
N GLY A 142 -1.42 -9.16 -12.34
CA GLY A 142 -1.22 -7.98 -11.50
C GLY A 142 0.11 -8.05 -10.76
N ALA A 143 0.79 -6.92 -10.65
CA ALA A 143 2.05 -6.77 -9.91
C ALA A 143 1.99 -5.50 -9.08
N HIS A 144 1.32 -5.58 -7.93
CA HIS A 144 1.03 -4.46 -7.06
C HIS A 144 2.16 -4.21 -6.08
N PHE A 145 2.96 -3.17 -6.37
CA PHE A 145 4.04 -2.69 -5.51
C PHE A 145 3.52 -1.67 -4.50
N PHE A 146 4.13 -1.65 -3.34
CA PHE A 146 3.86 -0.67 -2.28
C PHE A 146 4.90 0.44 -2.27
N ASN A 147 4.47 1.66 -1.95
CA ASN A 147 5.32 2.85 -1.95
C ASN A 147 6.02 3.05 -0.59
N PRO A 148 7.34 3.18 -0.54
CA PRO A 148 8.32 3.15 -1.64
C PRO A 148 8.75 1.70 -2.02
N PRO A 149 8.77 1.33 -3.32
CA PRO A 149 9.07 -0.04 -3.76
C PRO A 149 10.41 -0.60 -3.29
N ARG A 150 11.40 0.25 -3.05
CA ARG A 150 12.70 -0.17 -2.53
C ARG A 150 12.64 -0.62 -1.07
N TYR A 151 11.75 -0.04 -0.27
CA TYR A 151 11.73 -0.22 1.19
C TYR A 151 10.66 -1.19 1.66
N LEU A 152 9.49 -1.14 1.05
CA LEU A 152 8.42 -2.07 1.38
C LEU A 152 8.66 -3.41 0.68
N HIS A 153 8.72 -4.46 1.49
CA HIS A 153 9.09 -5.80 1.02
C HIS A 153 7.98 -6.45 0.21
N LEU A 154 6.71 -6.10 0.46
CA LEU A 154 5.55 -6.70 -0.20
C LEU A 154 5.51 -6.45 -1.70
N LEU A 155 5.20 -7.50 -2.43
CA LEU A 155 4.69 -7.48 -3.80
C LEU A 155 3.50 -8.43 -3.88
N GLU A 156 2.32 -7.91 -4.15
CA GLU A 156 1.16 -8.73 -4.44
C GLU A 156 1.19 -9.13 -5.92
N VAL A 157 1.08 -10.42 -6.17
CA VAL A 157 0.97 -11.03 -7.50
C VAL A 157 -0.47 -11.50 -7.68
N ILE A 158 -1.19 -10.90 -8.63
CA ILE A 158 -2.63 -11.09 -8.77
C ILE A 158 -2.93 -11.75 -10.13
N PRO A 159 -3.05 -13.08 -10.19
CA PRO A 159 -3.50 -13.76 -11.40
C PRO A 159 -4.99 -13.53 -11.63
N THR A 160 -5.39 -13.54 -12.91
CA THR A 160 -6.79 -13.70 -13.31
C THR A 160 -7.09 -15.17 -13.56
N ASP A 161 -8.37 -15.52 -13.77
CA ASP A 161 -8.80 -16.87 -14.17
C ASP A 161 -8.12 -17.39 -15.44
N LYS A 162 -7.58 -16.48 -16.27
CA LYS A 162 -6.94 -16.78 -17.55
C LYS A 162 -5.43 -16.84 -17.47
N THR A 163 -4.84 -16.32 -16.39
CA THR A 163 -3.37 -16.27 -16.24
C THR A 163 -2.79 -17.68 -16.20
N ASP A 164 -1.77 -17.93 -17.02
CA ASP A 164 -1.05 -19.20 -17.02
C ASP A 164 -0.32 -19.39 -15.68
N PRO A 165 -0.50 -20.50 -14.97
CA PRO A 165 0.21 -20.78 -13.71
C PRO A 165 1.73 -20.68 -13.80
N GLU A 166 2.31 -21.01 -14.97
CA GLU A 166 3.77 -20.88 -15.19
C GLU A 166 4.22 -19.42 -15.26
N VAL A 167 3.34 -18.49 -15.69
CA VAL A 167 3.59 -17.05 -15.64
C VAL A 167 3.64 -16.58 -14.19
N VAL A 168 2.67 -17.01 -13.38
CA VAL A 168 2.63 -16.67 -11.94
C VAL A 168 3.90 -17.17 -11.26
N LYS A 169 4.26 -18.42 -11.46
CA LYS A 169 5.47 -19.03 -10.90
C LYS A 169 6.74 -18.29 -11.32
N THR A 170 6.93 -18.13 -12.64
CA THR A 170 8.12 -17.45 -13.20
C THR A 170 8.26 -16.04 -12.68
N PHE A 171 7.15 -15.29 -12.61
CA PHE A 171 7.17 -13.91 -12.14
C PHE A 171 7.43 -13.83 -10.63
N SER A 172 6.83 -14.70 -9.84
CA SER A 172 7.07 -14.78 -8.39
C SER A 172 8.54 -15.11 -8.09
N GLU A 173 9.10 -16.13 -8.74
CA GLU A 173 10.52 -16.49 -8.59
C GLU A 173 11.47 -15.34 -8.99
N PHE A 174 11.14 -14.58 -10.05
CA PHE A 174 11.90 -13.39 -10.43
C PHE A 174 11.80 -12.29 -9.36
N ALA A 175 10.59 -12.04 -8.86
CA ALA A 175 10.36 -11.01 -7.83
C ALA A 175 11.10 -11.34 -6.53
N GLU A 176 11.07 -12.59 -6.10
CA GLU A 176 11.76 -13.05 -4.88
C GLU A 176 13.30 -13.05 -5.06
N ASN A 177 13.79 -13.74 -6.09
CA ASN A 177 15.22 -14.01 -6.24
C ASN A 177 16.01 -12.85 -6.86
N THR A 178 15.37 -11.98 -7.64
CA THR A 178 16.04 -10.88 -8.35
C THR A 178 15.73 -9.52 -7.74
N LEU A 179 14.44 -9.27 -7.41
CA LEU A 179 14.02 -7.98 -6.85
C LEU A 179 14.06 -7.96 -5.32
N GLY A 180 14.24 -9.11 -4.66
CA GLY A 180 14.25 -9.24 -3.19
C GLY A 180 12.90 -8.91 -2.56
N LYS A 181 11.81 -9.27 -3.23
CA LYS A 181 10.44 -9.04 -2.74
C LYS A 181 9.90 -10.24 -1.96
N GLY A 182 9.06 -9.96 -0.97
CA GLY A 182 8.17 -10.95 -0.40
C GLY A 182 6.91 -11.03 -1.26
N VAL A 183 6.70 -12.15 -1.91
CA VAL A 183 5.55 -12.35 -2.79
C VAL A 183 4.37 -12.89 -2.02
N VAL A 184 3.22 -12.25 -2.22
CA VAL A 184 1.90 -12.71 -1.79
C VAL A 184 1.07 -12.93 -3.04
N VAL A 185 0.54 -14.15 -3.22
CA VAL A 185 -0.38 -14.43 -4.32
C VAL A 185 -1.80 -14.09 -3.85
N ALA A 186 -2.32 -13.00 -4.41
CA ALA A 186 -3.64 -12.47 -4.08
C ALA A 186 -4.68 -12.89 -5.11
N ASN A 187 -5.92 -13.07 -4.66
CA ASN A 187 -7.05 -13.22 -5.56
C ASN A 187 -7.40 -11.86 -6.21
N ASP A 188 -7.98 -11.90 -7.43
CA ASP A 188 -8.38 -10.70 -8.17
C ASP A 188 -9.72 -10.14 -7.65
N VAL A 189 -9.66 -9.61 -6.43
CA VAL A 189 -10.79 -9.00 -5.70
C VAL A 189 -10.47 -7.55 -5.33
N PRO A 190 -11.46 -6.69 -5.07
CA PRO A 190 -11.25 -5.29 -4.70
C PRO A 190 -10.29 -5.14 -3.50
N GLY A 191 -9.24 -4.33 -3.67
CA GLY A 191 -8.24 -4.04 -2.63
C GLY A 191 -7.24 -5.15 -2.34
N PHE A 192 -7.31 -6.28 -3.04
CA PHE A 192 -6.45 -7.47 -2.91
C PHE A 192 -6.33 -7.93 -1.44
N VAL A 193 -5.14 -8.04 -0.89
CA VAL A 193 -4.93 -8.47 0.51
C VAL A 193 -4.63 -7.28 1.42
N ALA A 194 -3.52 -6.59 1.16
CA ALA A 194 -2.99 -5.60 2.11
C ALA A 194 -3.87 -4.36 2.23
N ASN A 195 -4.33 -3.80 1.09
CA ASN A 195 -5.22 -2.64 1.12
C ASN A 195 -6.59 -3.02 1.71
N ARG A 196 -7.12 -4.20 1.37
CA ARG A 196 -8.41 -4.65 1.89
C ARG A 196 -8.42 -4.68 3.42
N ILE A 197 -7.46 -5.38 4.02
CA ILE A 197 -7.40 -5.58 5.47
C ILE A 197 -6.81 -4.36 6.18
N GLY A 198 -5.77 -3.75 5.60
CA GLY A 198 -5.08 -2.62 6.21
C GLY A 198 -5.95 -1.35 6.27
N VAL A 199 -6.66 -1.02 5.18
CA VAL A 199 -7.55 0.14 5.16
C VAL A 199 -8.77 -0.09 6.05
N TYR A 200 -9.34 -1.31 6.08
CA TYR A 200 -10.37 -1.66 7.06
C TYR A 200 -9.91 -1.35 8.49
N GLY A 201 -8.73 -1.84 8.88
CA GLY A 201 -8.16 -1.59 10.20
C GLY A 201 -7.96 -0.10 10.51
N ILE A 202 -7.56 0.72 9.52
CA ILE A 202 -7.43 2.18 9.68
C ILE A 202 -8.81 2.83 9.91
N VAL A 203 -9.82 2.46 9.11
CA VAL A 203 -11.19 2.98 9.25
C VAL A 203 -11.77 2.64 10.62
N ARG A 204 -11.63 1.38 11.06
CA ARG A 204 -12.09 0.96 12.38
C ARG A 204 -11.36 1.66 13.51
N ALA A 205 -10.04 1.87 13.38
CA ALA A 205 -9.28 2.64 14.37
C ALA A 205 -9.78 4.10 14.49
N MET A 206 -10.18 4.75 13.37
CA MET A 206 -10.80 6.09 13.42
C MET A 206 -12.13 6.08 14.16
N GLN A 207 -13.00 5.11 13.83
CA GLN A 207 -14.32 4.99 14.49
C GLN A 207 -14.16 4.72 16.00
N HIS A 208 -13.28 3.79 16.37
CA HIS A 208 -13.00 3.50 17.78
C HIS A 208 -12.33 4.66 18.52
N MET A 209 -11.42 5.38 17.86
CA MET A 209 -10.82 6.58 18.45
C MET A 209 -11.89 7.59 18.90
N GLU A 210 -12.86 7.88 18.02
CA GLU A 210 -13.98 8.78 18.34
C GLU A 210 -14.88 8.20 19.43
N LYS A 211 -15.22 6.90 19.34
CA LYS A 211 -16.06 6.19 20.32
C LYS A 211 -15.48 6.23 21.74
N PHE A 212 -14.18 6.04 21.89
CA PHE A 212 -13.51 5.99 23.19
C PHE A 212 -12.92 7.34 23.63
N GLY A 213 -13.08 8.39 22.83
CA GLY A 213 -12.60 9.74 23.15
C GLY A 213 -11.07 9.81 23.27
N LEU A 214 -10.36 9.11 22.37
CA LEU A 214 -8.90 9.16 22.26
C LEU A 214 -8.47 10.20 21.24
N THR A 215 -7.25 10.71 21.39
CA THR A 215 -6.59 11.57 20.41
C THR A 215 -5.80 10.75 19.41
N PRO A 216 -5.51 11.27 18.19
CA PRO A 216 -4.64 10.59 17.22
C PRO A 216 -3.28 10.17 17.82
N ALA A 217 -2.70 11.00 18.68
CA ALA A 217 -1.42 10.71 19.30
C ALA A 217 -1.49 9.58 20.34
N GLU A 218 -2.59 9.47 21.11
CA GLU A 218 -2.82 8.34 22.02
C GLU A 218 -2.98 7.04 21.23
N VAL A 219 -3.76 7.06 20.14
CA VAL A 219 -3.93 5.90 19.25
C VAL A 219 -2.61 5.47 18.64
N ASP A 220 -1.81 6.40 18.14
CA ASP A 220 -0.50 6.06 17.56
C ASP A 220 0.48 5.50 18.61
N GLN A 221 0.42 5.94 19.87
CA GLN A 221 1.17 5.29 20.95
C GLN A 221 0.72 3.84 21.18
N LEU A 222 -0.58 3.57 21.13
CA LEU A 222 -1.17 2.26 21.32
C LEU A 222 -0.91 1.31 20.14
N THR A 223 -1.06 1.81 18.89
CA THR A 223 -1.05 1.00 17.68
C THR A 223 0.30 0.95 16.96
N GLY A 224 1.34 1.56 17.52
CA GLY A 224 2.68 1.59 16.97
C GLY A 224 3.62 0.49 17.50
N PRO A 225 4.87 0.84 17.86
CA PRO A 225 5.88 -0.12 18.32
C PRO A 225 5.46 -0.96 19.53
N ALA A 226 4.52 -0.49 20.33
CA ALA A 226 3.99 -1.25 21.46
C ALA A 226 3.33 -2.57 21.00
N LEU A 227 2.67 -2.57 19.83
CA LEU A 227 2.10 -3.75 19.18
C LEU A 227 3.02 -4.37 18.10
N GLY A 228 4.32 -4.02 18.06
CA GLY A 228 5.21 -4.51 17.00
C GLY A 228 4.85 -3.97 15.61
N ARG A 229 4.37 -2.74 15.54
CA ARG A 229 4.07 -2.07 14.26
C ARG A 229 5.06 -0.95 13.99
N ALA A 230 5.07 -0.42 12.77
CA ALA A 230 5.95 0.67 12.38
C ALA A 230 5.85 1.86 13.34
N SER A 231 6.93 2.62 13.51
CA SER A 231 6.96 3.81 14.37
C SER A 231 6.01 4.92 13.92
N SER A 232 5.57 4.88 12.66
CA SER A 232 4.51 5.75 12.14
C SER A 232 3.10 5.34 12.61
N ALA A 233 2.94 4.17 13.21
CA ALA A 233 1.68 3.66 13.75
C ALA A 233 0.50 3.77 12.74
N THR A 234 -0.70 4.18 13.18
CA THR A 234 -1.90 4.25 12.33
C THR A 234 -2.04 5.61 11.66
N PHE A 235 -2.16 6.67 12.41
CA PHE A 235 -2.49 8.00 11.88
C PHE A 235 -1.31 8.73 11.25
N ARG A 236 -0.12 8.52 11.78
CA ARG A 236 1.08 9.03 11.10
C ARG A 236 1.34 8.31 9.78
N THR A 237 1.01 7.01 9.68
CA THR A 237 1.06 6.27 8.40
C THR A 237 0.01 6.81 7.42
N ALA A 238 -1.19 7.13 7.89
CA ALA A 238 -2.21 7.77 7.07
C ALA A 238 -1.75 9.12 6.51
N ASP A 239 -1.09 9.96 7.33
CA ASP A 239 -0.51 11.24 6.89
C ASP A 239 0.59 11.06 5.82
N LEU A 240 1.42 10.04 5.96
CA LEU A 240 2.47 9.72 4.98
C LEU A 240 1.90 9.21 3.65
N SER A 241 0.83 8.43 3.72
CA SER A 241 0.14 7.87 2.54
C SER A 241 -0.69 8.93 1.81
N GLY A 242 -1.25 9.87 2.56
CA GLY A 242 -2.20 10.87 2.12
C GLY A 242 -3.64 10.51 2.49
N LEU A 243 -4.29 11.41 3.24
CA LEU A 243 -5.64 11.18 3.77
C LEU A 243 -6.69 11.06 2.66
N ASP A 244 -6.50 11.74 1.53
CA ASP A 244 -7.33 11.58 0.34
C ASP A 244 -7.17 10.20 -0.30
N ILE A 245 -5.97 9.60 -0.28
CA ILE A 245 -5.75 8.24 -0.77
C ILE A 245 -6.52 7.24 0.11
N ILE A 246 -6.40 7.36 1.45
CA ILE A 246 -7.18 6.53 2.37
C ILE A 246 -8.68 6.72 2.15
N SER A 247 -9.13 7.97 1.97
CA SER A 247 -10.53 8.29 1.70
C SER A 247 -11.04 7.63 0.41
N HIS A 248 -10.30 7.75 -0.69
CA HIS A 248 -10.67 7.14 -1.96
C HIS A 248 -10.71 5.61 -1.85
N VAL A 249 -9.64 4.99 -1.31
CA VAL A 249 -9.58 3.53 -1.20
C VAL A 249 -10.72 2.99 -0.32
N ALA A 250 -11.02 3.63 0.82
CA ALA A 250 -12.14 3.21 1.68
C ALA A 250 -13.49 3.36 0.97
N THR A 251 -13.69 4.48 0.24
CA THR A 251 -14.93 4.72 -0.51
C THR A 251 -15.09 3.71 -1.64
N ASP A 252 -14.04 3.45 -2.41
CA ASP A 252 -14.06 2.50 -3.54
C ASP A 252 -14.27 1.06 -3.03
N LEU A 253 -13.65 0.69 -1.92
CA LEU A 253 -13.88 -0.62 -1.28
C LEU A 253 -15.32 -0.76 -0.81
N GLY A 254 -15.87 0.22 -0.11
CA GLY A 254 -17.27 0.19 0.33
C GLY A 254 -18.25 0.10 -0.84
N ALA A 255 -17.98 0.80 -1.95
CA ALA A 255 -18.81 0.73 -3.16
C ALA A 255 -18.70 -0.62 -3.89
N ALA A 256 -17.48 -1.20 -3.93
CA ALA A 256 -17.21 -2.47 -4.60
C ALA A 256 -17.67 -3.69 -3.78
N THR A 257 -17.94 -3.54 -2.50
CA THR A 257 -18.28 -4.61 -1.56
C THR A 257 -19.43 -4.20 -0.64
N PRO A 258 -20.62 -3.90 -1.20
CA PRO A 258 -21.75 -3.33 -0.43
C PRO A 258 -22.29 -4.28 0.65
N ASP A 259 -22.09 -5.58 0.48
CA ASP A 259 -22.52 -6.61 1.44
C ASP A 259 -21.40 -6.99 2.45
N ASP A 260 -20.29 -6.28 2.40
CA ASP A 260 -19.17 -6.50 3.30
C ASP A 260 -19.22 -5.55 4.50
N GLU A 261 -18.16 -5.57 5.30
CA GLU A 261 -18.05 -4.75 6.50
C GLU A 261 -17.93 -3.26 6.21
N ASP A 262 -18.16 -2.51 7.27
CA ASP A 262 -18.26 -1.05 7.24
C ASP A 262 -16.91 -0.37 6.94
N PHE A 263 -16.75 0.14 5.73
CA PHE A 263 -15.69 1.04 5.31
C PHE A 263 -16.07 2.52 5.47
N THR A 264 -17.15 2.81 6.21
CA THR A 264 -17.67 4.17 6.38
C THR A 264 -16.69 5.03 7.14
N LEU A 265 -16.19 6.06 6.49
CA LEU A 265 -15.34 7.08 7.12
C LEU A 265 -16.17 7.96 8.05
N THR A 266 -15.58 8.36 9.20
CA THR A 266 -16.25 9.27 10.12
C THR A 266 -16.47 10.65 9.48
N GLU A 267 -17.51 11.37 9.92
CA GLU A 267 -17.80 12.71 9.41
C GLU A 267 -16.65 13.70 9.70
N ASN A 268 -16.01 13.55 10.85
CA ASN A 268 -14.86 14.38 11.22
C ASN A 268 -13.70 14.16 10.21
N PHE A 269 -13.43 12.91 9.84
CA PHE A 269 -12.39 12.62 8.85
C PHE A 269 -12.76 13.17 7.45
N LYS A 270 -14.00 12.99 6.99
CA LYS A 270 -14.46 13.56 5.71
C LYS A 270 -14.31 15.08 5.68
N ASN A 271 -14.64 15.75 6.79
CA ASN A 271 -14.53 17.19 6.92
C ASN A 271 -13.09 17.70 6.83
N ILE A 272 -12.11 17.01 7.45
CA ILE A 272 -10.70 17.41 7.34
C ILE A 272 -10.16 17.22 5.92
N VAL A 273 -10.52 16.14 5.25
CA VAL A 273 -10.15 15.90 3.84
C VAL A 273 -10.77 16.97 2.92
N ALA A 274 -12.04 17.30 3.12
CA ALA A 274 -12.74 18.35 2.36
C ALA A 274 -12.11 19.74 2.54
N LYS A 275 -11.50 20.03 3.68
CA LYS A 275 -10.72 21.26 3.95
C LYS A 275 -9.32 21.26 3.31
N GLY A 276 -8.95 20.21 2.57
CA GLY A 276 -7.63 20.08 1.96
C GLY A 276 -6.50 19.70 2.92
N ILE A 277 -6.84 19.19 4.09
CA ILE A 277 -5.90 18.62 5.05
C ILE A 277 -5.62 17.18 4.62
N LEU A 278 -4.51 16.96 3.87
CA LEU A 278 -4.26 15.73 3.14
C LEU A 278 -3.01 14.98 3.61
N GLY A 279 -2.48 15.32 4.78
CA GLY A 279 -1.25 14.74 5.31
C GLY A 279 0.00 15.50 4.89
N ASP A 280 1.15 14.82 4.87
CA ASP A 280 2.47 15.44 4.59
C ASP A 280 2.51 16.20 3.27
N LYS A 281 1.82 15.75 2.25
CA LYS A 281 1.81 16.38 0.93
C LYS A 281 1.15 17.77 0.91
N SER A 282 0.23 18.03 1.83
CA SER A 282 -0.40 19.35 2.04
C SER A 282 0.24 20.15 3.20
N GLY A 283 1.25 19.56 3.86
CA GLY A 283 1.94 20.14 5.02
C GLY A 283 1.21 19.95 6.34
N SER A 284 0.03 19.33 6.34
CA SER A 284 -0.74 19.03 7.54
C SER A 284 -1.71 17.87 7.32
N GLY A 285 -1.91 17.06 8.34
CA GLY A 285 -2.82 15.92 8.42
C GLY A 285 -3.31 15.77 9.86
N PHE A 286 -3.30 14.55 10.40
CA PHE A 286 -3.48 14.34 11.85
C PHE A 286 -2.39 15.04 12.67
N TYR A 287 -1.24 15.26 12.04
CA TYR A 287 -0.11 15.97 12.59
C TYR A 287 0.30 17.14 11.69
N LYS A 288 0.76 18.22 12.35
CA LYS A 288 1.31 19.40 11.66
C LYS A 288 2.66 19.78 12.26
N LYS A 289 3.68 19.84 11.39
CA LYS A 289 5.00 20.34 11.78
C LYS A 289 5.01 21.87 11.78
N THR A 290 5.45 22.45 12.88
CA THR A 290 5.67 23.91 13.01
C THR A 290 7.02 24.16 13.69
N LYS A 291 7.38 25.42 13.90
CA LYS A 291 8.56 25.82 14.68
C LYS A 291 8.12 26.57 15.92
N ASP A 292 8.79 26.29 17.03
CA ASP A 292 8.65 27.09 18.25
C ASP A 292 9.38 28.44 18.13
N GLU A 293 9.26 29.31 19.13
CA GLU A 293 9.91 30.63 19.18
C GLU A 293 11.46 30.56 19.06
N LYS A 294 12.06 29.40 19.36
CA LYS A 294 13.50 29.14 19.26
C LYS A 294 13.89 28.48 17.92
N GLY A 295 12.93 28.36 16.98
CA GLY A 295 13.16 27.73 15.67
C GLY A 295 13.25 26.19 15.70
N LYS A 296 12.99 25.54 16.83
CA LYS A 296 12.98 24.09 16.95
C LYS A 296 11.68 23.52 16.42
N THR A 297 11.74 22.39 15.71
CA THR A 297 10.56 21.70 15.19
C THR A 297 9.66 21.24 16.33
N LYS A 298 8.40 21.60 16.22
CA LYS A 298 7.30 21.21 17.09
C LYS A 298 6.23 20.49 16.27
N ILE A 299 5.63 19.45 16.84
CA ILE A 299 4.55 18.69 16.21
C ILE A 299 3.26 19.01 16.97
N LEU A 300 2.28 19.52 16.25
CA LEU A 300 0.93 19.73 16.74
C LEU A 300 0.05 18.56 16.32
N ASN A 301 -0.96 18.27 17.13
CA ASN A 301 -1.96 17.23 16.92
C ASN A 301 -3.28 17.87 16.53
N LEU A 302 -3.98 17.29 15.55
CA LEU A 302 -5.30 17.75 15.15
C LEU A 302 -6.34 17.29 16.17
N ASN A 303 -7.10 18.23 16.71
CA ASN A 303 -8.32 17.93 17.42
C ASN A 303 -9.45 17.78 16.38
N LEU A 304 -9.95 16.56 16.21
CA LEU A 304 -10.96 16.26 15.18
C LEU A 304 -12.32 16.92 15.44
N GLN A 305 -12.64 17.21 16.70
CA GLN A 305 -13.92 17.84 17.05
C GLN A 305 -13.93 19.34 16.72
N THR A 306 -12.81 20.03 17.00
CA THR A 306 -12.70 21.47 16.76
C THR A 306 -12.11 21.80 15.40
N GLY A 307 -11.34 20.89 14.80
CA GLY A 307 -10.56 21.11 13.59
C GLY A 307 -9.29 21.93 13.82
N GLU A 308 -8.93 22.22 15.08
CA GLU A 308 -7.78 23.04 15.46
C GLU A 308 -6.56 22.18 15.79
N TYR A 309 -5.36 22.75 15.61
CA TYR A 309 -4.10 22.10 15.95
C TYR A 309 -3.64 22.49 17.34
N GLU A 310 -3.45 21.51 18.21
CA GLU A 310 -3.07 21.69 19.60
C GLU A 310 -1.68 21.13 19.89
N ASP A 311 -0.97 21.79 20.83
CA ASP A 311 0.25 21.25 21.40
C ASP A 311 -0.06 20.35 22.58
N GLN A 312 -0.11 19.06 22.34
CA GLN A 312 -0.31 18.07 23.40
C GLN A 312 1.00 17.68 24.11
N GLY A 313 2.13 18.28 23.71
CA GLY A 313 3.46 17.87 24.20
C GLY A 313 3.79 16.42 23.85
N LYS A 314 4.55 15.77 24.74
CA LYS A 314 4.84 14.34 24.59
C LYS A 314 3.73 13.52 25.25
N VAL A 315 2.83 13.00 24.42
CA VAL A 315 1.76 12.10 24.87
C VAL A 315 2.36 10.82 25.44
N LYS A 316 1.89 10.41 26.60
CA LYS A 316 2.25 9.16 27.26
C LYS A 316 1.00 8.41 27.62
N VAL A 317 0.93 7.15 27.21
CA VAL A 317 -0.17 6.24 27.53
C VAL A 317 0.32 5.26 28.60
N ALA A 318 -0.37 5.22 29.73
CA ALA A 318 0.07 4.42 30.88
C ALA A 318 0.21 2.94 30.57
N ALA A 319 -0.73 2.37 29.80
CA ALA A 319 -0.68 0.99 29.37
C ALA A 319 0.57 0.68 28.50
N VAL A 320 0.99 1.61 27.64
CA VAL A 320 2.19 1.47 26.80
C VAL A 320 3.47 1.56 27.64
N GLU A 321 3.54 2.49 28.58
CA GLU A 321 4.71 2.61 29.47
C GLU A 321 4.89 1.36 30.35
N ALA A 322 3.79 0.72 30.77
CA ALA A 322 3.82 -0.50 31.60
C ALA A 322 4.39 -1.73 30.88
N VAL A 323 4.37 -1.75 29.56
CA VAL A 323 4.87 -2.88 28.75
C VAL A 323 6.23 -2.62 28.12
N LYS A 324 6.81 -1.46 28.34
CA LYS A 324 8.10 -1.06 27.74
C LYS A 324 9.22 -2.01 28.09
N GLY A 325 9.97 -2.45 27.06
CA GLY A 325 11.10 -3.38 27.22
C GLY A 325 10.70 -4.85 27.33
N LYS A 326 9.40 -5.18 27.36
CA LYS A 326 8.96 -6.57 27.35
C LYS A 326 9.03 -7.17 25.93
N PRO A 327 9.16 -8.51 25.80
CA PRO A 327 8.99 -9.22 24.53
C PRO A 327 7.65 -8.90 23.87
N LEU A 328 7.57 -8.97 22.52
CA LEU A 328 6.38 -8.58 21.77
C LEU A 328 5.11 -9.34 22.22
N ALA A 329 5.19 -10.66 22.35
CA ALA A 329 4.02 -11.46 22.77
C ALA A 329 3.49 -11.03 24.15
N GLU A 330 4.37 -10.70 25.10
CA GLU A 330 3.97 -10.21 26.42
C GLU A 330 3.35 -8.81 26.33
N ARG A 331 3.89 -7.92 25.46
CA ARG A 331 3.32 -6.59 25.23
C ARG A 331 1.92 -6.67 24.66
N VAL A 332 1.76 -7.46 23.59
CA VAL A 332 0.47 -7.65 22.90
C VAL A 332 -0.57 -8.19 23.87
N ASN A 333 -0.22 -9.23 24.65
CA ASN A 333 -1.13 -9.80 25.63
C ASN A 333 -1.53 -8.80 26.72
N ALA A 334 -0.55 -8.12 27.32
CA ALA A 334 -0.81 -7.15 28.37
C ALA A 334 -1.64 -5.94 27.90
N LEU A 335 -1.41 -5.48 26.68
CA LEU A 335 -2.19 -4.39 26.07
C LEU A 335 -3.61 -4.84 25.70
N TYR A 336 -3.77 -6.05 25.16
CA TYR A 336 -5.07 -6.61 24.82
C TYR A 336 -5.95 -6.87 26.05
N THR A 337 -5.35 -7.19 27.20
CA THR A 337 -6.05 -7.45 28.47
C THR A 337 -6.09 -6.22 29.40
N ALA A 338 -5.55 -5.08 28.98
CA ALA A 338 -5.56 -3.87 29.80
C ALA A 338 -6.98 -3.36 30.07
N GLU A 339 -7.18 -2.79 31.24
CA GLU A 339 -8.43 -2.15 31.64
C GLU A 339 -8.49 -0.67 31.25
N GLY A 340 -9.68 -0.11 31.19
CA GLY A 340 -9.92 1.30 30.86
C GLY A 340 -9.98 1.58 29.37
N LYS A 341 -10.18 2.87 29.02
CA LYS A 341 -10.48 3.30 27.64
C LYS A 341 -9.43 2.88 26.62
N GLU A 342 -8.14 2.87 26.99
CA GLU A 342 -7.04 2.48 26.13
C GLU A 342 -7.08 0.95 25.82
N GLY A 343 -7.34 0.14 26.84
CA GLY A 343 -7.51 -1.31 26.70
C GLY A 343 -8.77 -1.66 25.90
N ASP A 344 -9.87 -0.98 26.18
CA ASP A 344 -11.13 -1.17 25.46
C ASP A 344 -11.00 -0.80 23.96
N PHE A 345 -10.30 0.30 23.66
CA PHE A 345 -9.97 0.70 22.30
C PHE A 345 -9.13 -0.40 21.58
N LEU A 346 -8.08 -0.90 22.25
CA LEU A 346 -7.20 -1.90 21.66
C LEU A 346 -7.94 -3.21 21.39
N ARG A 347 -8.72 -3.70 22.37
CA ARG A 347 -9.53 -4.92 22.17
C ARG A 347 -10.49 -4.76 20.99
N ALA A 348 -11.27 -3.68 20.96
CA ALA A 348 -12.21 -3.44 19.88
C ALA A 348 -11.51 -3.36 18.53
N SER A 349 -10.41 -2.60 18.41
CA SER A 349 -9.66 -2.46 17.14
C SER A 349 -8.98 -3.77 16.71
N MET A 350 -8.45 -4.54 17.65
CA MET A 350 -7.80 -5.83 17.34
C MET A 350 -8.83 -6.90 16.99
N ASN A 351 -9.95 -6.97 17.73
CA ASN A 351 -11.05 -7.89 17.46
C ASN A 351 -11.64 -7.67 16.08
N ASP A 352 -11.91 -6.43 15.69
CA ASP A 352 -12.36 -6.10 14.33
C ASP A 352 -11.35 -6.57 13.28
N GLY A 353 -10.06 -6.31 13.51
CA GLY A 353 -9.00 -6.74 12.60
C GLY A 353 -8.88 -8.27 12.48
N PHE A 354 -9.00 -8.99 13.58
CA PHE A 354 -8.97 -10.46 13.63
C PHE A 354 -10.16 -11.07 12.91
N TRP A 355 -11.35 -10.56 13.24
CA TRP A 355 -12.58 -11.02 12.63
C TRP A 355 -12.57 -10.79 11.11
N TYR A 356 -12.17 -9.58 10.67
CA TYR A 356 -12.13 -9.26 9.25
C TYR A 356 -11.08 -10.07 8.49
N ALA A 357 -9.89 -10.27 9.07
CA ALA A 357 -8.88 -11.14 8.47
C ALA A 357 -9.38 -12.58 8.32
N ALA A 358 -10.08 -13.12 9.34
CA ALA A 358 -10.67 -14.44 9.29
C ALA A 358 -11.79 -14.53 8.23
N LYS A 359 -12.68 -13.52 8.16
CA LYS A 359 -13.73 -13.41 7.14
C LYS A 359 -13.16 -13.37 5.72
N MET A 360 -12.03 -12.70 5.52
CA MET A 360 -11.39 -12.57 4.22
C MET A 360 -10.52 -13.77 3.83
N ALA A 361 -10.27 -14.71 4.72
CA ALA A 361 -9.54 -15.94 4.41
C ALA A 361 -10.26 -16.73 3.31
N GLY A 362 -9.52 -17.11 2.26
CA GLY A 362 -10.05 -17.74 1.06
C GLY A 362 -10.66 -16.76 0.04
N ASN A 363 -11.06 -15.54 0.46
CA ASN A 363 -11.52 -14.49 -0.44
C ASN A 363 -10.35 -13.71 -1.07
N VAL A 364 -9.47 -13.14 -0.24
CA VAL A 364 -8.35 -12.31 -0.70
C VAL A 364 -7.09 -13.11 -1.05
N SER A 365 -6.89 -14.25 -0.41
CA SER A 365 -5.83 -15.22 -0.70
C SER A 365 -6.25 -16.61 -0.20
N ASN A 366 -5.71 -17.65 -0.84
CA ASN A 366 -5.97 -19.04 -0.48
C ASN A 366 -5.10 -19.54 0.69
N ARG A 367 -4.22 -18.70 1.24
CA ARG A 367 -3.28 -19.03 2.32
C ARG A 367 -3.37 -18.01 3.44
N LEU A 368 -3.63 -18.43 4.67
CA LEU A 368 -3.66 -17.55 5.84
C LEU A 368 -2.35 -16.79 6.04
N GLN A 369 -1.22 -17.47 5.80
CA GLN A 369 0.11 -16.86 5.91
C GLN A 369 0.30 -15.67 4.95
N ASP A 370 -0.38 -15.65 3.80
CA ASP A 370 -0.30 -14.54 2.85
C ASP A 370 -0.95 -13.28 3.42
N ILE A 371 -2.01 -13.43 4.21
CA ILE A 371 -2.65 -12.31 4.93
C ILE A 371 -1.69 -11.73 5.97
N ASP A 372 -1.06 -12.57 6.79
CA ASP A 372 -0.05 -12.12 7.75
C ASP A 372 1.12 -11.43 7.06
N ASN A 373 1.66 -12.05 6.02
CA ASN A 373 2.78 -11.51 5.26
C ASN A 373 2.44 -10.18 4.57
N ALA A 374 1.22 -10.03 4.05
CA ALA A 374 0.78 -8.79 3.42
C ALA A 374 0.81 -7.62 4.42
N LEU A 375 0.35 -7.81 5.65
CA LEU A 375 0.40 -6.77 6.68
C LEU A 375 1.84 -6.54 7.19
N LYS A 376 2.61 -7.61 7.38
CA LYS A 376 4.02 -7.53 7.82
C LYS A 376 4.87 -6.78 6.79
N TRP A 377 4.79 -7.14 5.53
CA TRP A 377 5.64 -6.60 4.48
C TRP A 377 5.13 -5.30 3.84
N GLY A 378 3.81 -5.06 3.89
CA GLY A 378 3.18 -3.87 3.33
C GLY A 378 3.02 -2.74 4.33
N PHE A 379 2.80 -3.05 5.62
CA PHE A 379 2.61 -2.05 6.67
C PHE A 379 3.71 -2.05 7.73
N GLY A 380 4.74 -2.89 7.59
CA GLY A 380 5.86 -2.94 8.52
C GLY A 380 5.49 -3.49 9.91
N TRP A 381 4.58 -4.45 9.98
CA TRP A 381 4.23 -5.14 11.22
C TRP A 381 5.22 -6.28 11.50
N GLU A 382 5.46 -6.55 12.78
CA GLU A 382 6.27 -7.71 13.21
C GLU A 382 5.43 -9.00 13.23
N GLN A 383 4.12 -8.89 13.52
CA GLN A 383 3.15 -9.99 13.51
C GLN A 383 1.93 -9.60 12.69
N GLY A 384 1.44 -10.53 11.87
CA GLY A 384 0.15 -10.39 11.20
C GLY A 384 -1.02 -10.73 12.12
N PRO A 385 -2.28 -10.62 11.63
CA PRO A 385 -3.46 -10.87 12.45
C PRO A 385 -3.53 -12.29 12.99
N PHE A 386 -3.23 -13.32 12.20
CA PHE A 386 -3.28 -14.72 12.67
C PHE A 386 -2.13 -15.06 13.64
N GLU A 387 -0.90 -14.56 13.35
CA GLU A 387 0.22 -14.68 14.29
C GLU A 387 -0.08 -13.99 15.63
N SER A 388 -0.81 -12.87 15.61
CA SER A 388 -1.25 -12.17 16.83
C SER A 388 -2.34 -12.96 17.59
N MET A 389 -3.28 -13.57 16.87
CA MET A 389 -4.29 -14.46 17.49
C MET A 389 -3.62 -15.67 18.16
N ASP A 390 -2.62 -16.28 17.54
CA ASP A 390 -1.86 -17.40 18.13
C ASP A 390 -1.13 -16.94 19.41
N ALA A 391 -0.50 -15.77 19.39
CA ALA A 391 0.21 -15.22 20.56
C ALA A 391 -0.72 -14.89 21.74
N LEU A 392 -1.97 -14.47 21.46
CA LEU A 392 -3.00 -14.20 22.47
C LEU A 392 -3.71 -15.48 22.96
N GLY A 393 -3.64 -16.55 22.19
CA GLY A 393 -4.43 -17.75 22.36
C GLY A 393 -5.79 -17.65 21.65
N VAL A 394 -5.93 -18.40 20.55
CA VAL A 394 -7.09 -18.35 19.64
C VAL A 394 -8.43 -18.52 20.40
N GLN A 395 -8.49 -19.42 21.39
CA GLN A 395 -9.71 -19.63 22.17
C GLN A 395 -10.13 -18.39 22.98
N GLN A 396 -9.17 -17.63 23.50
CA GLN A 396 -9.46 -16.38 24.19
C GLN A 396 -9.98 -15.30 23.23
N VAL A 397 -9.39 -15.21 22.02
CA VAL A 397 -9.85 -14.28 20.99
C VAL A 397 -11.27 -14.63 20.56
N ILE A 398 -11.57 -15.89 20.28
CA ILE A 398 -12.93 -16.34 19.90
C ILE A 398 -13.94 -15.96 21.01
N LYS A 399 -13.62 -16.26 22.27
CA LYS A 399 -14.50 -15.92 23.40
C LYS A 399 -14.79 -14.42 23.48
N ASN A 400 -13.78 -13.59 23.21
CA ASN A 400 -13.97 -12.13 23.23
C ASN A 400 -14.81 -11.66 22.04
N LEU A 401 -14.58 -12.22 20.85
CA LEU A 401 -15.40 -11.93 19.66
C LEU A 401 -16.87 -12.31 19.86
N GLU A 402 -17.15 -13.47 20.46
CA GLU A 402 -18.52 -13.91 20.79
C GLU A 402 -19.19 -13.01 21.85
N ALA A 403 -18.41 -12.42 22.76
CA ALA A 403 -18.92 -11.50 23.75
C ALA A 403 -19.23 -10.09 23.19
N ASP A 404 -18.51 -9.68 22.15
CA ASP A 404 -18.70 -8.41 21.49
C ASP A 404 -19.88 -8.43 20.48
N GLY A 405 -20.41 -9.62 20.10
CA GLY A 405 -21.52 -9.83 19.17
C GLY A 405 -21.03 -10.01 17.75
#